data_2152a00df0a9355be7af08f628a921f0
#
_entry.id   2152a00df0a9355be7af08f628a921f0
#
_cell.length_a   1.000
_cell.length_b   1.000
_cell.length_c   1.000
_cell.angle_alpha   90.00
_cell.angle_beta   90.00
_cell.angle_gamma   90.00
#
_symmetry.space_group_name_H-M   'P 1'
#
loop_
_entity.id
_entity.type
_entity.pdbx_description
1 polymer ?
#
loop_
_entity_poly.entity_id
_entity_poly.type
_entity_poly.pdbx_seq_one_letter_code
_entity_poly.pdbx_strand_id
1 'polypeptide(L)'
;LLLLPKNSWSENSYWLYTLVVSEFTEKKRDKLLKALSDRGIDARPGFYPLHKMPPYQKYSNGSDYPISSFLGTSTINLPSSPGLTFDEIDHIAQIVINELERFK
;
A
#
# COMPACT_ATOMS: atom_id res chain seq x y z
N LEU A 1 -8.57 5.73 4.99
CA LEU A 1 -8.06 4.36 4.84
C LEU A 1 -9.09 3.48 4.16
N LEU A 2 -8.69 2.82 3.08
CA LEU A 2 -9.51 1.84 2.38
C LEU A 2 -8.84 0.48 2.48
N LEU A 3 -9.64 -0.54 2.76
CA LEU A 3 -9.23 -1.94 2.77
C LEU A 3 -9.54 -2.59 1.41
N LEU A 4 -8.99 -3.77 1.19
CA LEU A 4 -9.24 -4.56 -0.01
C LEU A 4 -10.74 -4.81 -0.21
N PRO A 5 -11.28 -4.58 -1.42
CA PRO A 5 -12.68 -4.81 -1.71
C PRO A 5 -13.01 -6.31 -1.64
N LYS A 6 -14.20 -6.61 -1.16
CA LYS A 6 -14.73 -7.98 -1.15
C LYS A 6 -15.97 -8.06 -2.03
N ASN A 7 -15.89 -8.86 -3.06
CA ASN A 7 -17.00 -9.10 -3.98
C ASN A 7 -17.63 -10.47 -3.74
N SER A 8 -18.94 -10.60 -4.00
CA SER A 8 -19.65 -11.88 -3.84
C SER A 8 -19.26 -12.97 -4.85
N TRP A 9 -18.62 -12.56 -5.94
CA TRP A 9 -18.23 -13.45 -7.05
C TRP A 9 -16.74 -13.79 -7.06
N SER A 10 -15.94 -13.31 -6.09
CA SER A 10 -14.50 -13.55 -6.03
C SER A 10 -14.01 -13.77 -4.61
N GLU A 11 -13.01 -14.62 -4.46
CA GLU A 11 -12.23 -14.77 -3.23
C GLU A 11 -10.85 -14.13 -3.41
N ASN A 12 -10.41 -13.38 -2.39
CA ASN A 12 -9.10 -12.79 -2.38
C ASN A 12 -8.07 -13.82 -1.89
N SER A 13 -6.99 -14.00 -2.63
CA SER A 13 -5.89 -14.88 -2.24
C SER A 13 -4.99 -14.27 -1.15
N TYR A 14 -5.14 -12.96 -0.89
CA TYR A 14 -4.31 -12.19 0.04
C TYR A 14 -2.79 -12.35 -0.19
N TRP A 15 -2.39 -12.52 -1.45
CA TRP A 15 -0.96 -12.52 -1.81
C TRP A 15 -0.25 -11.28 -1.27
N LEU A 16 -0.87 -10.12 -1.41
CA LEU A 16 -0.45 -8.87 -0.77
C LEU A 16 -1.62 -8.30 0.03
N TYR A 17 -1.35 -7.84 1.23
CA TYR A 17 -2.34 -7.10 2.01
C TYR A 17 -2.12 -5.60 1.80
N THR A 18 -2.86 -5.02 0.88
CA THR A 18 -2.71 -3.64 0.43
C THR A 18 -3.65 -2.71 1.19
N LEU A 19 -3.10 -1.64 1.77
CA LEU A 19 -3.84 -0.52 2.32
C LEU A 19 -3.79 0.66 1.37
N VAL A 20 -4.92 1.35 1.20
CA VAL A 20 -5.00 2.62 0.46
C VAL A 20 -5.23 3.74 1.45
N VAL A 21 -4.31 4.70 1.51
CA VAL A 21 -4.42 5.88 2.37
C VAL A 21 -4.69 7.10 1.49
N SER A 22 -5.95 7.44 1.31
CA SER A 22 -6.44 8.39 0.31
C SER A 22 -5.83 9.80 0.38
N GLU A 23 -5.38 10.21 1.56
CA GLU A 23 -4.78 11.53 1.79
C GLU A 23 -3.25 11.55 1.62
N PHE A 24 -2.65 10.40 1.23
CA PHE A 24 -1.21 10.32 1.09
C PHE A 24 -0.73 10.89 -0.25
N THR A 25 0.35 11.65 -0.12
CA THR A 25 1.30 11.89 -1.20
C THR A 25 2.41 10.84 -1.12
N GLU A 26 3.17 10.69 -2.18
CA GLU A 26 4.35 9.81 -2.21
C GLU A 26 5.29 10.07 -1.01
N LYS A 27 5.54 11.35 -0.72
CA LYS A 27 6.38 11.75 0.41
C LYS A 27 5.82 11.34 1.77
N LYS A 28 4.51 11.41 1.97
CA LYS A 28 3.87 10.95 3.22
C LYS A 28 3.92 9.44 3.33
N ARG A 29 3.66 8.73 2.23
CA ARG A 29 3.79 7.27 2.16
C ARG A 29 5.19 6.81 2.55
N ASP A 30 6.22 7.42 1.98
CA ASP A 30 7.61 7.03 2.23
C ASP A 30 8.03 7.30 3.67
N LYS A 31 7.54 8.39 4.28
CA LYS A 31 7.73 8.63 5.71
C LYS A 31 7.07 7.55 6.59
N LEU A 32 5.85 7.13 6.23
CA LEU A 32 5.19 6.03 6.94
C LEU A 32 5.97 4.73 6.81
N LEU A 33 6.40 4.37 5.59
CA LEU A 33 7.20 3.16 5.35
C LEU A 33 8.48 3.17 6.20
N LYS A 34 9.16 4.32 6.27
CA LYS A 34 10.33 4.45 7.14
C LYS A 34 9.98 4.25 8.63
N ALA A 35 8.91 4.87 9.11
CA ALA A 35 8.48 4.74 10.50
C ALA A 35 8.12 3.27 10.86
N LEU A 36 7.49 2.55 9.93
CA LEU A 36 7.19 1.12 10.09
C LEU A 36 8.46 0.27 10.11
N SER A 37 9.40 0.55 9.20
CA SER A 37 10.70 -0.11 9.15
C SER A 37 11.51 0.08 10.44
N ASP A 38 11.50 1.29 11.00
CA ASP A 38 12.18 1.60 12.28
C ASP A 38 11.55 0.83 13.46
N ARG A 39 10.33 0.30 13.28
CA ARG A 39 9.61 -0.58 14.22
C ARG A 39 9.71 -2.08 13.88
N GLY A 40 10.54 -2.44 12.91
CA GLY A 40 10.74 -3.83 12.48
C GLY A 40 9.65 -4.39 11.57
N ILE A 41 8.78 -3.53 11.00
CA ILE A 41 7.74 -3.96 10.06
C ILE A 41 8.22 -3.71 8.64
N ASP A 42 8.41 -4.78 7.85
CA ASP A 42 8.76 -4.71 6.43
C ASP A 42 7.49 -4.45 5.59
N ALA A 43 7.05 -3.20 5.58
CA ALA A 43 6.02 -2.74 4.66
C ALA A 43 6.65 -2.14 3.40
N ARG A 44 5.95 -2.26 2.27
CA ARG A 44 6.47 -1.83 0.97
C ARG A 44 5.49 -0.92 0.25
N PRO A 45 5.95 -0.01 -0.63
CA PRO A 45 5.04 0.76 -1.48
C PRO A 45 4.24 -0.17 -2.38
N GLY A 46 3.06 0.28 -2.79
CA GLY A 46 2.33 -0.36 -3.88
C GLY A 46 3.09 -0.30 -5.20
N PHE A 47 2.59 -1.00 -6.20
CA PHE A 47 3.24 -1.07 -7.50
C PHE A 47 3.32 0.31 -8.17
N TYR A 48 4.49 0.59 -8.76
CA TYR A 48 4.67 1.79 -9.54
C TYR A 48 3.85 1.74 -10.83
N PRO A 49 3.12 2.81 -11.19
CA PRO A 49 2.25 2.81 -12.37
C PRO A 49 3.04 2.55 -13.67
N LEU A 50 2.60 1.57 -14.45
CA LEU A 50 3.28 1.17 -15.69
C LEU A 50 3.46 2.35 -16.67
N HIS A 51 2.43 3.20 -16.80
CA HIS A 51 2.49 4.35 -17.74
C HIS A 51 3.54 5.40 -17.35
N LYS A 52 4.06 5.36 -16.12
CA LYS A 52 5.15 6.23 -15.65
C LYS A 52 6.53 5.58 -15.77
N MET A 53 6.59 4.28 -16.06
CA MET A 53 7.87 3.59 -16.24
C MET A 53 8.45 3.92 -17.62
N PRO A 54 9.75 4.28 -17.73
CA PRO A 54 10.36 4.71 -18.98
C PRO A 54 10.09 3.79 -20.19
N PRO A 55 10.18 2.44 -20.07
CA PRO A 55 9.92 1.56 -21.21
C PRO A 55 8.49 1.62 -21.75
N TYR A 56 7.54 2.01 -20.89
CA TYR A 56 6.11 1.96 -21.21
C TYR A 56 5.46 3.33 -21.47
N GLN A 57 6.16 4.43 -21.17
CA GLN A 57 5.64 5.79 -21.38
C GLN A 57 5.16 6.03 -22.80
N LYS A 58 5.86 5.50 -23.80
CA LYS A 58 5.50 5.62 -25.23
C LYS A 58 4.12 5.01 -25.58
N TYR A 59 3.62 4.09 -24.76
CA TYR A 59 2.33 3.44 -24.97
C TYR A 59 1.16 4.13 -24.26
N SER A 60 1.45 5.10 -23.42
CA SER A 60 0.40 5.83 -22.67
C SER A 60 -0.37 6.83 -23.54
N ASN A 61 0.15 7.17 -24.73
CA ASN A 61 -0.43 8.18 -25.63
C ASN A 61 -0.77 9.51 -24.94
N GLY A 62 0.00 9.89 -23.92
CA GLY A 62 -0.24 11.08 -23.11
C GLY A 62 -1.39 10.97 -22.11
N SER A 63 -1.98 9.79 -21.94
CA SER A 63 -3.04 9.56 -20.97
C SER A 63 -2.49 9.55 -19.54
N ASP A 64 -3.24 10.16 -18.62
CA ASP A 64 -2.79 10.40 -17.23
C ASP A 64 -3.04 9.20 -16.31
N TYR A 65 -3.96 8.32 -16.66
CA TYR A 65 -4.38 7.18 -15.82
C TYR A 65 -4.51 7.58 -14.33
N PRO A 66 -5.46 8.46 -13.98
CA PRO A 66 -5.49 9.11 -12.66
C PRO A 66 -5.65 8.12 -11.51
N ILE A 67 -6.44 7.06 -11.69
CA ILE A 67 -6.62 6.01 -10.66
C ILE A 67 -5.31 5.25 -10.43
N SER A 68 -4.62 4.86 -11.49
CA SER A 68 -3.33 4.17 -11.40
C SER A 68 -2.26 5.07 -10.75
N SER A 69 -2.25 6.36 -11.12
CA SER A 69 -1.35 7.35 -10.53
C SER A 69 -1.62 7.54 -9.04
N PHE A 70 -2.89 7.65 -8.65
CA PHE A 70 -3.33 7.76 -7.27
C PHE A 70 -2.92 6.52 -6.45
N LEU A 71 -3.23 5.32 -6.93
CA LEU A 71 -2.86 4.09 -6.23
C LEU A 71 -1.34 3.95 -6.08
N GLY A 72 -0.55 4.32 -7.09
CA GLY A 72 0.89 4.29 -7.03
C GLY A 72 1.51 5.18 -5.94
N THR A 73 0.81 6.24 -5.52
CA THR A 73 1.28 7.14 -4.46
C THR A 73 0.66 6.87 -3.09
N SER A 74 -0.50 6.22 -3.07
CA SER A 74 -1.36 6.12 -1.87
C SER A 74 -1.39 4.73 -1.26
N THR A 75 -0.73 3.74 -1.86
CA THR A 75 -0.79 2.36 -1.38
C THR A 75 0.48 1.92 -0.68
N ILE A 76 0.29 1.11 0.36
CA ILE A 76 1.33 0.32 1.01
C ILE A 76 0.89 -1.13 1.12
N ASN A 77 1.85 -2.05 1.01
CA ASN A 77 1.65 -3.47 1.23
C ASN A 77 2.22 -3.85 2.60
N LEU A 78 1.39 -4.43 3.44
CA LEU A 78 1.78 -4.94 4.75
C LEU A 78 2.28 -6.39 4.63
N PRO A 79 3.02 -6.87 5.65
CA PRO A 79 3.39 -8.28 5.71
C PRO A 79 2.17 -9.18 5.61
N SER A 80 2.23 -10.19 4.73
CA SER A 80 1.12 -11.11 4.45
C SER A 80 1.58 -12.57 4.38
N SER A 81 2.68 -12.91 5.04
CA SER A 81 3.17 -14.29 5.11
C SER A 81 2.12 -15.20 5.76
N PRO A 82 1.86 -16.39 5.21
CA PRO A 82 0.95 -17.35 5.81
C PRO A 82 1.45 -17.91 7.16
N GLY A 83 2.71 -17.68 7.51
CA GLY A 83 3.28 -18.09 8.79
C GLY A 83 3.09 -17.08 9.93
N LEU A 84 2.47 -15.93 9.67
CA LEU A 84 2.18 -14.94 10.73
C LEU A 84 1.16 -15.48 11.72
N THR A 85 1.49 -15.37 13.02
CA THR A 85 0.55 -15.64 14.11
C THR A 85 -0.46 -14.51 14.28
N PHE A 86 -1.57 -14.78 14.96
CA PHE A 86 -2.56 -13.73 15.28
C PHE A 86 -1.95 -12.60 16.12
N ASP A 87 -1.08 -12.93 17.08
CA ASP A 87 -0.40 -11.94 17.92
C ASP A 87 0.50 -11.02 17.11
N GLU A 88 1.23 -11.56 16.11
CA GLU A 88 2.04 -10.77 15.19
C GLU A 88 1.18 -9.88 14.29
N ILE A 89 0.04 -10.38 13.82
CA ILE A 89 -0.90 -9.59 13.02
C ILE A 89 -1.46 -8.43 13.85
N ASP A 90 -1.89 -8.68 15.08
CA ASP A 90 -2.41 -7.66 15.99
C ASP A 90 -1.33 -6.62 16.31
N HIS A 91 -0.09 -7.05 16.54
CA HIS A 91 1.04 -6.17 16.78
C HIS A 91 1.32 -5.26 15.59
N ILE A 92 1.35 -5.82 14.37
CA ILE A 92 1.52 -5.05 13.12
C ILE A 92 0.38 -4.04 12.96
N ALA A 93 -0.86 -4.49 13.14
CA ALA A 93 -2.03 -3.63 12.98
C ALA A 93 -2.00 -2.44 13.96
N GLN A 94 -1.65 -2.70 15.23
CA GLN A 94 -1.58 -1.66 16.25
C GLN A 94 -0.51 -0.61 15.91
N ILE A 95 0.66 -1.04 15.46
CA ILE A 95 1.74 -0.12 15.05
C ILE A 95 1.30 0.70 13.83
N VAL A 96 0.70 0.07 12.82
CA VAL A 96 0.23 0.76 11.62
C VAL A 96 -0.82 1.83 11.98
N ILE A 97 -1.79 1.50 12.83
CA ILE A 97 -2.81 2.44 13.28
C ILE A 97 -2.17 3.63 14.00
N ASN A 98 -1.28 3.37 14.95
CA ASN A 98 -0.60 4.40 15.72
C ASN A 98 0.25 5.34 14.83
N GLU A 99 0.96 4.79 13.85
CA GLU A 99 1.74 5.61 12.94
C GLU A 99 0.83 6.41 11.98
N LEU A 100 -0.27 5.84 11.49
CA LEU A 100 -1.24 6.56 10.65
C LEU A 100 -1.85 7.77 11.38
N GLU A 101 -2.12 7.66 12.68
CA GLU A 101 -2.65 8.76 13.47
C GLU A 101 -1.67 9.94 13.59
N ARG A 102 -0.37 9.69 13.55
CA ARG A 102 0.67 10.73 13.57
C ARG A 102 0.75 11.53 12.27
N PHE A 103 0.20 11.01 11.18
CA PHE A 103 0.20 11.66 9.88
C PHE A 103 -1.08 12.42 9.55
N LYS A 104 -2.07 12.31 10.42
CA LYS A 104 -3.30 13.13 10.34
C LYS A 104 -3.01 14.58 10.75
#